data_8ac7177ea3ae83bafa372755a3e46ef6
#
_entry.id   8ac7177ea3ae83bafa372755a3e46ef6
#
_cell.length_a   1.000
_cell.length_b   1.000
_cell.length_c   1.000
_cell.angle_alpha   90.00
_cell.angle_beta   90.00
_cell.angle_gamma   90.00
#
_symmetry.space_group_name_H-M   'P 1'
#
loop_
_entity.id
_entity.type
_entity.pdbx_description
1 polymer ?
#
loop_
_entity_poly.entity_id
_entity_poly.type
_entity_poly.pdbx_seq_one_letter_code
_entity_poly.pdbx_strand_id
1 'polypeptide(L)'
;MKQILCFGDSNTWGLDGETGKRFPWEERWTGILQEKLADRDIRIVEEGLCGRTTIFEDPLRLGRRGTELLPTLLETHTPDAVVLMLGTNDCKTIFGASEEIIGKGIARLLEQINQYADKMKVLVISPIYLGEKVWQDGYDQEFSLESVEVSKKLEPVYEKVAGKYGKRFMRAADYASPSEADQEHMDGQSHKILADAIYRKLEAEIL
;
A
#
# COMPACT_ATOMS: atom_id res chain seq x y z
N MET A 1 -19.44 -5.45 -14.76
CA MET A 1 -17.99 -5.10 -14.60
C MET A 1 -17.66 -5.13 -13.11
N LYS A 2 -16.75 -6.01 -12.70
CA LYS A 2 -16.26 -6.07 -11.31
C LYS A 2 -15.27 -4.92 -11.04
N GLN A 3 -15.12 -4.54 -9.78
CA GLN A 3 -14.19 -3.50 -9.38
C GLN A 3 -13.23 -4.00 -8.29
N ILE A 4 -11.95 -3.66 -8.44
CA ILE A 4 -10.92 -3.88 -7.43
C ILE A 4 -10.42 -2.54 -6.95
N LEU A 5 -10.65 -2.23 -5.67
CA LEU A 5 -10.15 -1.02 -5.02
C LEU A 5 -8.69 -1.24 -4.60
N CYS A 6 -7.77 -0.48 -5.17
CA CYS A 6 -6.36 -0.45 -4.79
C CYS A 6 -6.12 0.71 -3.83
N PHE A 7 -6.17 0.43 -2.53
CA PHE A 7 -6.05 1.43 -1.47
C PHE A 7 -4.63 1.46 -0.90
N GLY A 8 -3.94 2.59 -1.07
CA GLY A 8 -2.54 2.71 -0.68
C GLY A 8 -2.05 4.15 -0.54
N ASP A 9 -0.74 4.29 -0.43
CA ASP A 9 -0.03 5.55 -0.24
C ASP A 9 0.57 6.09 -1.56
N SER A 10 1.72 6.77 -1.48
CA SER A 10 2.46 7.32 -2.62
C SER A 10 2.95 6.25 -3.59
N ASN A 11 3.29 5.05 -3.12
CA ASN A 11 3.68 3.92 -3.97
C ASN A 11 2.48 3.37 -4.78
N THR A 12 1.26 3.55 -4.31
CA THR A 12 0.04 3.27 -5.08
C THR A 12 -0.35 4.44 -5.97
N TRP A 13 -0.18 5.68 -5.50
CA TRP A 13 -0.38 6.88 -6.32
C TRP A 13 0.60 6.94 -7.50
N GLY A 14 1.78 6.34 -7.34
CA GLY A 14 2.83 6.29 -8.36
C GLY A 14 3.74 7.52 -8.32
N LEU A 15 4.25 7.90 -7.15
CA LEU A 15 5.27 8.93 -7.02
C LEU A 15 6.59 8.42 -7.59
N ASP A 16 7.18 9.22 -8.49
CA ASP A 16 8.53 9.03 -9.00
C ASP A 16 9.50 9.80 -8.08
N GLY A 17 10.34 9.08 -7.35
CA GLY A 17 11.30 9.67 -6.42
C GLY A 17 12.39 10.50 -7.09
N GLU A 18 12.67 10.29 -8.38
CA GLU A 18 13.66 11.05 -9.12
C GLU A 18 13.15 12.46 -9.51
N THR A 19 11.89 12.54 -9.94
CA THR A 19 11.32 13.78 -10.47
C THR A 19 10.36 14.49 -9.51
N GLY A 20 9.92 13.81 -8.45
CA GLY A 20 8.86 14.27 -7.55
C GLY A 20 7.47 14.35 -8.21
N LYS A 21 7.32 13.81 -9.41
CA LYS A 21 6.06 13.80 -10.18
C LYS A 21 5.39 12.45 -10.10
N ARG A 22 4.18 12.39 -10.63
CA ARG A 22 3.44 11.15 -10.77
C ARG A 22 3.87 10.41 -12.03
N PHE A 23 4.17 9.12 -11.95
CA PHE A 23 4.35 8.29 -13.15
C PHE A 23 3.12 8.34 -14.06
N PRO A 24 3.27 8.23 -15.39
CA PRO A 24 2.17 7.99 -16.32
C PRO A 24 1.35 6.75 -15.90
N TRP A 25 0.08 6.72 -16.29
CA TRP A 25 -0.83 5.62 -15.93
C TRP A 25 -0.27 4.23 -16.28
N GLU A 26 0.29 4.11 -17.46
CA GLU A 26 0.86 2.89 -18.04
C GLU A 26 2.15 2.40 -17.34
N GLU A 27 2.77 3.22 -16.51
CA GLU A 27 3.97 2.88 -15.76
C GLU A 27 3.67 2.52 -14.29
N ARG A 28 2.51 2.94 -13.77
CA ARG A 28 2.09 2.61 -12.41
C ARG A 28 1.61 1.17 -12.31
N TRP A 29 1.92 0.48 -11.21
CA TRP A 29 1.49 -0.89 -11.00
C TRP A 29 -0.03 -1.08 -11.14
N THR A 30 -0.84 -0.10 -10.78
CA THR A 30 -2.29 -0.10 -10.91
C THR A 30 -2.74 -0.04 -12.38
N GLY A 31 -2.10 0.79 -13.19
CA GLY A 31 -2.38 0.91 -14.61
C GLY A 31 -1.93 -0.33 -15.40
N ILE A 32 -0.74 -0.85 -15.09
CA ILE A 32 -0.25 -2.12 -15.65
C ILE A 32 -1.19 -3.27 -15.28
N LEU A 33 -1.67 -3.31 -14.02
CA LEU A 33 -2.63 -4.31 -13.57
C LEU A 33 -3.97 -4.20 -14.32
N GLN A 34 -4.45 -2.97 -14.58
CA GLN A 34 -5.65 -2.73 -15.40
C GLN A 34 -5.49 -3.29 -16.81
N GLU A 35 -4.35 -3.08 -17.44
CA GLU A 35 -4.05 -3.62 -18.78
C GLU A 35 -4.07 -5.15 -18.79
N LYS A 36 -3.44 -5.79 -17.78
CA LYS A 36 -3.44 -7.25 -17.63
C LYS A 36 -4.84 -7.86 -17.40
N LEU A 37 -5.75 -7.08 -16.86
CA LEU A 37 -7.13 -7.50 -16.57
C LEU A 37 -8.12 -7.02 -17.64
N ALA A 38 -7.67 -6.45 -18.76
CA ALA A 38 -8.52 -5.85 -19.79
C ALA A 38 -9.58 -6.81 -20.33
N ASP A 39 -9.23 -8.11 -20.50
CA ASP A 39 -10.14 -9.14 -21.03
C ASP A 39 -11.07 -9.78 -19.98
N ARG A 40 -11.03 -9.30 -18.73
CA ARG A 40 -11.73 -9.91 -17.59
C ARG A 40 -12.99 -9.17 -17.12
N ASP A 41 -13.40 -8.10 -17.79
CA ASP A 41 -14.49 -7.20 -17.34
C ASP A 41 -14.26 -6.71 -15.89
N ILE A 42 -12.99 -6.35 -15.57
CA ILE A 42 -12.55 -5.88 -14.25
C ILE A 42 -12.00 -4.46 -14.38
N ARG A 43 -12.45 -3.58 -13.51
CA ARG A 43 -11.93 -2.22 -13.36
C ARG A 43 -11.06 -2.10 -12.13
N ILE A 44 -9.88 -1.54 -12.28
CA ILE A 44 -9.03 -1.09 -11.17
C ILE A 44 -9.45 0.31 -10.76
N VAL A 45 -9.77 0.49 -9.49
CA VAL A 45 -10.04 1.78 -8.85
C VAL A 45 -8.81 2.14 -8.05
N GLU A 46 -8.02 3.07 -8.57
CA GLU A 46 -6.78 3.51 -7.92
C GLU A 46 -7.09 4.58 -6.88
N GLU A 47 -6.83 4.26 -5.62
CA GLU A 47 -6.99 5.13 -4.46
C GLU A 47 -5.67 5.26 -3.70
N GLY A 48 -4.61 5.70 -4.40
CA GLY A 48 -3.32 6.08 -3.83
C GLY A 48 -3.34 7.53 -3.36
N LEU A 49 -2.75 7.83 -2.19
CA LEU A 49 -2.58 9.19 -1.68
C LEU A 49 -1.23 9.34 -1.00
N CYS A 50 -0.39 10.25 -1.50
CA CYS A 50 0.92 10.54 -0.91
C CYS A 50 0.80 10.91 0.57
N GLY A 51 1.58 10.27 1.43
CA GLY A 51 1.55 10.48 2.87
C GLY A 51 0.45 9.71 3.61
N ARG A 52 -0.36 8.87 2.94
CA ARG A 52 -1.42 8.12 3.62
C ARG A 52 -0.82 7.14 4.63
N THR A 53 -1.36 7.18 5.84
CA THR A 53 -1.08 6.27 6.95
C THR A 53 -2.21 5.26 7.11
N THR A 54 -2.03 4.28 7.99
CA THR A 54 -3.12 3.39 8.40
C THR A 54 -4.12 4.11 9.32
N ILE A 55 -3.68 4.57 10.50
CA ILE A 55 -4.53 5.14 11.55
C ILE A 55 -4.11 6.52 12.07
N PHE A 56 -2.93 7.01 11.66
CA PHE A 56 -2.40 8.26 12.17
C PHE A 56 -2.89 9.45 11.35
N GLU A 57 -3.25 10.54 12.02
CA GLU A 57 -3.37 11.83 11.35
C GLU A 57 -2.00 12.49 11.28
N ASP A 58 -1.62 12.94 10.11
CA ASP A 58 -0.39 13.68 9.91
C ASP A 58 -0.66 15.16 10.20
N PRO A 59 -0.07 15.75 11.26
CA PRO A 59 -0.29 17.16 11.60
C PRO A 59 0.26 18.13 10.55
N LEU A 60 1.17 17.68 9.69
CA LEU A 60 1.75 18.49 8.61
C LEU A 60 0.96 18.34 7.30
N ARG A 61 0.15 17.26 7.17
CA ARG A 61 -0.61 16.92 5.98
C ARG A 61 -1.98 16.34 6.35
N LEU A 62 -2.94 17.18 6.64
CA LEU A 62 -4.28 16.75 7.06
C LEU A 62 -4.97 15.84 6.03
N GLY A 63 -5.80 14.94 6.53
CA GLY A 63 -6.58 14.01 5.70
C GLY A 63 -5.77 12.78 5.23
N ARG A 64 -4.74 12.39 5.97
CA ARG A 64 -3.90 11.22 5.62
C ARG A 64 -4.31 9.93 6.29
N ARG A 65 -5.21 9.97 7.25
CA ARG A 65 -5.69 8.81 8.00
C ARG A 65 -6.51 7.87 7.11
N GLY A 66 -5.97 6.68 6.82
CA GLY A 66 -6.62 5.68 5.97
C GLY A 66 -7.96 5.20 6.52
N THR A 67 -8.05 4.99 7.85
CA THR A 67 -9.29 4.55 8.52
C THR A 67 -10.43 5.58 8.45
N GLU A 68 -10.14 6.83 8.16
CA GLU A 68 -11.17 7.86 7.97
C GLU A 68 -11.74 7.85 6.56
N LEU A 69 -10.89 7.57 5.57
CA LEU A 69 -11.26 7.63 4.14
C LEU A 69 -11.86 6.31 3.62
N LEU A 70 -11.37 5.17 4.10
CA LEU A 70 -11.72 3.86 3.56
C LEU A 70 -13.23 3.57 3.56
N PRO A 71 -14.01 3.85 4.63
CA PRO A 71 -15.46 3.60 4.64
C PRO A 71 -16.19 4.33 3.50
N THR A 72 -15.88 5.60 3.30
CA THR A 72 -16.47 6.41 2.22
C THR A 72 -16.14 5.83 0.83
N LEU A 73 -14.89 5.40 0.63
CA LEU A 73 -14.47 4.83 -0.66
C LEU A 73 -15.12 3.46 -0.92
N LEU A 74 -15.32 2.64 0.11
CA LEU A 74 -16.06 1.38 -0.02
C LEU A 74 -17.51 1.62 -0.46
N GLU A 75 -18.20 2.60 0.16
CA GLU A 75 -19.57 2.95 -0.19
C GLU A 75 -19.67 3.60 -1.59
N THR A 76 -18.70 4.44 -1.95
CA THR A 76 -18.71 5.15 -3.23
C THR A 76 -18.41 4.21 -4.41
N HIS A 77 -17.43 3.34 -4.27
CA HIS A 77 -16.96 2.47 -5.36
C HIS A 77 -17.62 1.10 -5.37
N THR A 78 -18.19 0.65 -4.25
CA THR A 78 -18.82 -0.67 -4.10
C THR A 78 -17.95 -1.81 -4.68
N PRO A 79 -16.67 -1.96 -4.26
CA PRO A 79 -15.75 -2.88 -4.88
C PRO A 79 -16.09 -4.35 -4.60
N ASP A 80 -15.72 -5.24 -5.50
CA ASP A 80 -15.81 -6.70 -5.32
C ASP A 80 -14.60 -7.26 -4.57
N ALA A 81 -13.47 -6.55 -4.60
CA ALA A 81 -12.25 -6.90 -3.88
C ALA A 81 -11.43 -5.65 -3.54
N VAL A 82 -10.55 -5.79 -2.55
CA VAL A 82 -9.64 -4.73 -2.13
C VAL A 82 -8.19 -5.24 -2.16
N VAL A 83 -7.29 -4.44 -2.74
CA VAL A 83 -5.84 -4.55 -2.57
C VAL A 83 -5.42 -3.44 -1.62
N LEU A 84 -4.90 -3.81 -0.45
CA LEU A 84 -4.54 -2.90 0.63
C LEU A 84 -3.03 -2.89 0.81
N MET A 85 -2.36 -1.77 0.50
CA MET A 85 -0.91 -1.57 0.67
C MET A 85 -0.64 -0.24 1.35
N LEU A 86 -0.44 -0.27 2.66
CA LEU A 86 -0.17 0.90 3.52
C LEU A 86 0.81 0.53 4.63
N GLY A 87 1.45 1.53 5.23
CA GLY A 87 2.31 1.36 6.40
C GLY A 87 3.64 2.10 6.29
N THR A 88 4.10 2.47 5.10
CA THR A 88 5.34 3.21 4.90
C THR A 88 5.34 4.51 5.71
N ASN A 89 4.30 5.32 5.57
CA ASN A 89 4.21 6.61 6.27
C ASN A 89 4.00 6.48 7.76
N ASP A 90 3.46 5.35 8.22
CA ASP A 90 3.32 5.06 9.66
C ASP A 90 4.69 4.89 10.35
N CYS A 91 5.75 4.59 9.58
CA CYS A 91 7.11 4.47 10.07
C CYS A 91 7.79 5.84 10.33
N LYS A 92 7.15 6.96 10.01
CA LYS A 92 7.71 8.30 10.26
C LYS A 92 7.96 8.53 11.73
N THR A 93 9.05 9.23 12.04
CA THR A 93 9.50 9.54 13.40
C THR A 93 8.44 10.26 14.23
N ILE A 94 7.62 11.11 13.60
CA ILE A 94 6.57 11.87 14.27
C ILE A 94 5.51 10.99 14.94
N PHE A 95 5.33 9.75 14.47
CA PHE A 95 4.36 8.82 15.04
C PHE A 95 4.96 7.91 16.11
N GLY A 96 6.27 7.66 16.08
CA GLY A 96 6.96 6.80 17.03
C GLY A 96 6.32 5.40 17.17
N ALA A 97 5.78 4.87 16.09
CA ALA A 97 4.97 3.65 16.10
C ALA A 97 5.83 2.40 15.89
N SER A 98 5.60 1.38 16.74
CA SER A 98 6.16 0.05 16.47
C SER A 98 5.38 -0.67 15.38
N GLU A 99 5.99 -1.71 14.82
CA GLU A 99 5.38 -2.59 13.83
C GLU A 99 4.05 -3.20 14.31
N GLU A 100 3.92 -3.49 15.61
CA GLU A 100 2.67 -4.02 16.17
C GLU A 100 1.56 -2.97 16.18
N ILE A 101 1.88 -1.70 16.45
CA ILE A 101 0.90 -0.61 16.41
C ILE A 101 0.43 -0.39 14.98
N ILE A 102 1.35 -0.39 14.02
CA ILE A 102 1.03 -0.26 12.59
C ILE A 102 0.18 -1.46 12.14
N GLY A 103 0.51 -2.68 12.59
CA GLY A 103 -0.30 -3.88 12.36
C GLY A 103 -1.72 -3.77 12.93
N LYS A 104 -1.92 -3.11 14.08
CA LYS A 104 -3.28 -2.80 14.59
C LYS A 104 -4.00 -1.82 13.66
N GLY A 105 -3.28 -0.92 13.00
CA GLY A 105 -3.84 -0.06 11.97
C GLY A 105 -4.40 -0.85 10.79
N ILE A 106 -3.64 -1.82 10.26
CA ILE A 106 -4.12 -2.76 9.23
C ILE A 106 -5.32 -3.56 9.74
N ALA A 107 -5.28 -4.08 10.97
CA ALA A 107 -6.41 -4.80 11.55
C ALA A 107 -7.67 -3.93 11.57
N ARG A 108 -7.55 -2.64 11.93
CA ARG A 108 -8.67 -1.70 11.94
C ARG A 108 -9.26 -1.47 10.55
N LEU A 109 -8.42 -1.33 9.53
CA LEU A 109 -8.88 -1.23 8.12
C LEU A 109 -9.62 -2.51 7.69
N LEU A 110 -9.12 -3.69 8.06
CA LEU A 110 -9.79 -4.97 7.76
C LEU A 110 -11.13 -5.10 8.49
N GLU A 111 -11.24 -4.61 9.73
CA GLU A 111 -12.52 -4.53 10.45
C GLU A 111 -13.54 -3.65 9.71
N GLN A 112 -13.13 -2.49 9.22
CA GLN A 112 -14.00 -1.61 8.42
C GLN A 112 -14.45 -2.29 7.13
N ILE A 113 -13.55 -2.97 6.42
CA ILE A 113 -13.91 -3.73 5.22
C ILE A 113 -14.92 -4.84 5.55
N ASN A 114 -14.71 -5.57 6.64
CA ASN A 114 -15.63 -6.63 7.07
C ASN A 114 -16.99 -6.08 7.54
N GLN A 115 -17.03 -4.89 8.15
CA GLN A 115 -18.28 -4.20 8.48
C GLN A 115 -19.07 -3.80 7.24
N TYR A 116 -18.36 -3.38 6.19
CA TYR A 116 -18.97 -3.04 4.90
C TYR A 116 -19.47 -4.31 4.18
N ALA A 117 -18.64 -5.34 4.08
CA ALA A 117 -18.96 -6.59 3.44
C ALA A 117 -18.15 -7.76 4.05
N ASP A 118 -18.76 -8.54 4.92
CA ASP A 118 -18.13 -9.60 5.72
C ASP A 118 -17.28 -10.59 4.88
N LYS A 119 -17.72 -10.90 3.67
CA LYS A 119 -17.03 -11.84 2.74
C LYS A 119 -16.17 -11.13 1.69
N MET A 120 -15.88 -9.84 1.84
CA MET A 120 -15.03 -9.11 0.91
C MET A 120 -13.67 -9.81 0.75
N LYS A 121 -13.29 -10.05 -0.49
CA LYS A 121 -11.97 -10.57 -0.82
C LYS A 121 -10.94 -9.46 -0.66
N VAL A 122 -9.89 -9.72 0.09
CA VAL A 122 -8.84 -8.73 0.36
C VAL A 122 -7.47 -9.36 0.17
N LEU A 123 -6.61 -8.67 -0.57
CA LEU A 123 -5.18 -8.90 -0.62
C LEU A 123 -4.49 -7.82 0.20
N VAL A 124 -3.95 -8.20 1.35
CA VAL A 124 -3.08 -7.33 2.17
C VAL A 124 -1.67 -7.46 1.65
N ILE A 125 -1.04 -6.32 1.37
CA ILE A 125 0.35 -6.27 0.91
C ILE A 125 1.16 -5.48 1.93
N SER A 126 2.21 -6.10 2.51
CA SER A 126 3.20 -5.33 3.25
C SER A 126 3.99 -4.47 2.27
N PRO A 127 4.23 -3.18 2.58
CA PRO A 127 4.94 -2.29 1.67
C PRO A 127 6.38 -2.77 1.39
N ILE A 128 7.02 -2.18 0.40
CA ILE A 128 8.48 -2.28 0.23
C ILE A 128 9.19 -1.74 1.47
N TYR A 129 10.41 -2.20 1.70
CA TYR A 129 11.21 -1.64 2.79
C TYR A 129 11.66 -0.22 2.46
N LEU A 130 11.83 0.60 3.48
CA LEU A 130 12.56 1.85 3.35
C LEU A 130 14.03 1.56 3.05
N GLY A 131 14.64 2.37 2.18
CA GLY A 131 16.05 2.26 1.88
C GLY A 131 16.93 2.66 3.06
N GLU A 132 18.12 2.10 3.14
CA GLU A 132 19.05 2.27 4.27
C GLU A 132 19.50 3.72 4.49
N LYS A 133 19.35 4.56 3.47
CA LYS A 133 19.78 5.96 3.49
C LYS A 133 18.64 6.97 3.62
N VAL A 134 17.37 6.52 3.69
CA VAL A 134 16.18 7.40 3.64
C VAL A 134 16.24 8.55 4.66
N TRP A 135 16.86 8.34 5.80
CA TRP A 135 16.99 9.29 6.91
C TRP A 135 18.19 10.22 6.81
N GLN A 136 19.11 10.02 5.84
CA GLN A 136 20.33 10.80 5.68
C GLN A 136 20.05 12.13 4.98
N ASP A 137 21.01 13.04 5.10
CA ASP A 137 20.97 14.32 4.39
C ASP A 137 20.79 14.11 2.89
N GLY A 138 19.86 14.86 2.29
CA GLY A 138 19.48 14.73 0.87
C GLY A 138 18.31 13.81 0.59
N TYR A 139 17.81 13.08 1.61
CA TYR A 139 16.60 12.24 1.55
C TYR A 139 15.51 12.75 2.48
N ASP A 140 14.52 11.91 2.82
CA ASP A 140 13.38 12.30 3.67
C ASP A 140 13.70 12.15 5.16
N GLN A 141 14.01 13.27 5.83
CA GLN A 141 14.31 13.32 7.26
C GLN A 141 13.08 13.14 8.18
N GLU A 142 11.88 12.94 7.66
CA GLU A 142 10.74 12.49 8.46
C GLU A 142 10.93 11.04 8.94
N PHE A 143 11.87 10.29 8.32
CA PHE A 143 12.28 8.95 8.72
C PHE A 143 13.57 8.95 9.54
N SER A 144 13.90 7.80 10.12
CA SER A 144 15.12 7.53 10.88
C SER A 144 15.65 6.12 10.57
N LEU A 145 16.83 5.80 11.10
CA LEU A 145 17.33 4.42 11.04
C LEU A 145 16.34 3.42 11.68
N GLU A 146 15.66 3.81 12.77
CA GLU A 146 14.63 3.00 13.40
C GLU A 146 13.42 2.80 12.48
N SER A 147 13.04 3.81 11.69
CA SER A 147 11.99 3.69 10.68
C SER A 147 12.31 2.60 9.65
N VAL A 148 13.57 2.50 9.21
CA VAL A 148 14.03 1.43 8.31
C VAL A 148 13.83 0.06 8.94
N GLU A 149 14.23 -0.10 10.20
CA GLU A 149 14.08 -1.36 10.93
C GLU A 149 12.60 -1.72 11.18
N VAL A 150 11.75 -0.74 11.49
CA VAL A 150 10.30 -0.94 11.63
C VAL A 150 9.71 -1.39 10.29
N SER A 151 10.08 -0.74 9.17
CA SER A 151 9.56 -1.10 7.85
C SER A 151 9.80 -2.58 7.49
N LYS A 152 10.96 -3.12 7.83
CA LYS A 152 11.31 -4.53 7.62
C LYS A 152 10.49 -5.49 8.50
N LYS A 153 10.09 -5.04 9.69
CA LYS A 153 9.31 -5.85 10.64
C LYS A 153 7.80 -5.83 10.40
N LEU A 154 7.31 -4.99 9.48
CA LEU A 154 5.88 -4.96 9.12
C LEU A 154 5.41 -6.28 8.52
N GLU A 155 6.26 -6.94 7.74
CA GLU A 155 5.93 -8.15 6.99
C GLU A 155 5.34 -9.27 7.87
N PRO A 156 6.04 -9.82 8.90
CA PRO A 156 5.49 -10.90 9.70
C PRO A 156 4.26 -10.47 10.50
N VAL A 157 4.16 -9.20 10.85
CA VAL A 157 2.99 -8.66 11.56
C VAL A 157 1.78 -8.64 10.64
N TYR A 158 1.93 -8.19 9.39
CA TYR A 158 0.84 -8.14 8.41
C TYR A 158 0.37 -9.54 7.99
N GLU A 159 1.29 -10.48 7.81
CA GLU A 159 0.95 -11.88 7.53
C GLU A 159 0.07 -12.47 8.65
N LYS A 160 0.47 -12.27 9.90
CA LYS A 160 -0.29 -12.69 11.08
C LYS A 160 -1.67 -12.02 11.14
N VAL A 161 -1.74 -10.72 10.87
CA VAL A 161 -3.01 -9.97 10.87
C VAL A 161 -3.90 -10.46 9.74
N ALA A 162 -3.41 -10.56 8.51
CA ALA A 162 -4.18 -11.07 7.37
C ALA A 162 -4.73 -12.48 7.65
N GLY A 163 -3.91 -13.37 8.18
CA GLY A 163 -4.31 -14.73 8.56
C GLY A 163 -5.42 -14.74 9.61
N LYS A 164 -5.34 -13.87 10.64
CA LYS A 164 -6.38 -13.74 11.68
C LYS A 164 -7.74 -13.34 11.10
N TYR A 165 -7.75 -12.50 10.06
CA TYR A 165 -8.99 -12.06 9.40
C TYR A 165 -9.37 -12.93 8.20
N GLY A 166 -8.65 -14.04 7.92
CA GLY A 166 -8.91 -14.91 6.78
C GLY A 166 -8.69 -14.24 5.42
N LYS A 167 -7.81 -13.22 5.38
CA LYS A 167 -7.48 -12.49 4.16
C LYS A 167 -6.17 -13.00 3.56
N ARG A 168 -5.96 -12.73 2.26
CA ARG A 168 -4.73 -13.10 1.56
C ARG A 168 -3.61 -12.12 1.86
N PHE A 169 -2.38 -12.59 1.83
CA PHE A 169 -1.20 -11.82 2.13
C PHE A 169 -0.15 -11.94 1.02
N MET A 170 0.61 -10.87 0.81
CA MET A 170 1.74 -10.81 -0.10
C MET A 170 2.78 -9.81 0.44
N ARG A 171 4.06 -10.07 0.18
CA ARG A 171 5.17 -9.16 0.51
C ARG A 171 5.59 -8.40 -0.73
N ALA A 172 5.45 -7.06 -0.72
CA ALA A 172 5.93 -6.25 -1.84
C ALA A 172 7.46 -6.30 -1.96
N ALA A 173 8.16 -6.37 -0.83
CA ALA A 173 9.63 -6.41 -0.79
C ALA A 173 10.27 -7.64 -1.47
N ASP A 174 9.50 -8.70 -1.73
CA ASP A 174 9.99 -9.85 -2.53
C ASP A 174 10.09 -9.51 -4.03
N TYR A 175 9.47 -8.44 -4.50
CA TYR A 175 9.30 -8.11 -5.91
C TYR A 175 9.77 -6.71 -6.29
N ALA A 176 9.85 -5.82 -5.33
CA ALA A 176 10.17 -4.42 -5.55
C ALA A 176 11.01 -3.85 -4.41
N SER A 177 11.78 -2.84 -4.71
CA SER A 177 12.60 -2.10 -3.75
C SER A 177 12.45 -0.60 -3.98
N PRO A 178 12.81 0.24 -3.00
CA PRO A 178 12.85 1.67 -3.19
C PRO A 178 13.96 2.04 -4.20
N SER A 179 13.75 3.12 -4.95
CA SER A 179 14.74 3.67 -5.86
C SER A 179 15.92 4.27 -5.07
N GLU A 180 17.09 4.34 -5.70
CA GLU A 180 18.23 5.06 -5.12
C GLU A 180 17.99 6.58 -5.08
N ALA A 181 17.02 7.10 -5.82
CA ALA A 181 16.76 8.52 -5.92
C ALA A 181 16.26 9.12 -4.61
N ASP A 182 15.35 8.42 -3.91
CA ASP A 182 14.76 8.91 -2.66
C ASP A 182 14.72 7.89 -1.52
N GLN A 183 15.06 6.63 -1.78
CA GLN A 183 15.11 5.57 -0.78
C GLN A 183 13.72 5.21 -0.18
N GLU A 184 12.63 5.65 -0.83
CA GLU A 184 11.25 5.46 -0.35
C GLU A 184 10.32 4.93 -1.44
N HIS A 185 10.41 5.46 -2.67
CA HIS A 185 9.47 5.17 -3.73
C HIS A 185 10.02 4.20 -4.77
N MET A 186 9.13 3.38 -5.33
CA MET A 186 9.46 2.44 -6.40
C MET A 186 9.83 3.19 -7.68
N ASP A 187 10.82 2.67 -8.43
CA ASP A 187 11.05 3.04 -9.83
C ASP A 187 10.08 2.33 -10.79
N GLY A 188 10.08 2.72 -12.06
CA GLY A 188 9.19 2.12 -13.06
C GLY A 188 9.38 0.62 -13.24
N GLN A 189 10.59 0.08 -13.07
CA GLN A 189 10.84 -1.35 -13.14
C GLN A 189 10.24 -2.10 -11.95
N SER A 190 10.36 -1.55 -10.75
CA SER A 190 9.75 -2.08 -9.52
C SER A 190 8.22 -2.07 -9.62
N HIS A 191 7.62 -1.01 -10.15
CA HIS A 191 6.18 -0.95 -10.45
C HIS A 191 5.74 -2.08 -11.36
N LYS A 192 6.47 -2.36 -12.42
CA LYS A 192 6.15 -3.43 -13.39
C LYS A 192 6.23 -4.82 -12.75
N ILE A 193 7.31 -5.10 -12.01
CA ILE A 193 7.50 -6.40 -11.37
C ILE A 193 6.43 -6.63 -10.29
N LEU A 194 6.11 -5.61 -9.50
CA LEU A 194 5.06 -5.68 -8.48
C LEU A 194 3.69 -5.93 -9.11
N ALA A 195 3.35 -5.23 -10.21
CA ALA A 195 2.10 -5.44 -10.95
C ALA A 195 1.96 -6.90 -11.43
N ASP A 196 3.04 -7.48 -11.97
CA ASP A 196 3.06 -8.88 -12.40
C ASP A 196 2.83 -9.86 -11.24
N ALA A 197 3.41 -9.58 -10.08
CA ALA A 197 3.25 -10.39 -8.88
C ALA A 197 1.82 -10.28 -8.31
N ILE A 198 1.27 -9.07 -8.23
CA ILE A 198 -0.11 -8.83 -7.79
C ILE A 198 -1.09 -9.52 -8.74
N TYR A 199 -0.91 -9.39 -10.06
CA TYR A 199 -1.76 -10.04 -11.05
C TYR A 199 -1.82 -11.56 -10.82
N ARG A 200 -0.66 -12.23 -10.70
CA ARG A 200 -0.61 -13.68 -10.43
C ARG A 200 -1.30 -14.04 -9.12
N LYS A 201 -1.12 -13.24 -8.07
CA LYS A 201 -1.75 -13.48 -6.77
C LYS A 201 -3.27 -13.32 -6.82
N LEU A 202 -3.75 -12.29 -7.52
CA LEU A 202 -5.19 -12.07 -7.73
C LEU A 202 -5.82 -13.20 -8.52
N GLU A 203 -5.20 -13.65 -9.61
CA GLU A 203 -5.69 -14.78 -10.42
C GLU A 203 -5.80 -16.07 -9.61
N ALA A 204 -4.80 -16.37 -8.79
CA ALA A 204 -4.76 -17.61 -8.03
C ALA A 204 -5.71 -17.65 -6.83
N GLU A 205 -5.97 -16.51 -6.18
CA GLU A 205 -6.54 -16.52 -4.82
C GLU A 205 -7.73 -15.55 -4.62
N ILE A 206 -7.99 -14.64 -5.55
CA ILE A 206 -8.99 -13.58 -5.43
C ILE A 206 -10.04 -13.67 -6.52
N LEU A 207 -9.67 -13.79 -7.78
CA LEU A 207 -10.58 -13.82 -8.93
C LEU A 207 -11.17 -15.17 -9.17
#